data_a6d33427909d31ee6ee86947fe3ff3a9
#
_entry.id   a6d33427909d31ee6ee86947fe3ff3a9
#
_cell.length_a   1.000
_cell.length_b   1.000
_cell.length_c   1.000
_cell.angle_alpha   90.00
_cell.angle_beta   90.00
_cell.angle_gamma   90.00
#
_symmetry.space_group_name_H-M   'P 1'
#
loop_
_entity.id
_entity.type
_entity.pdbx_description
1 polymer ?
#
loop_
_entity_poly.entity_id
_entity_poly.type
_entity_poly.pdbx_seq_one_letter_code
_entity_poly.pdbx_strand_id
1 'polypeptide(L)'
;TEHRPGLFHVTEVTQPQGHSTSGSHERYKSKERLQWEKDFDCIVQFRKYIIEKGYASDDELNDIQKQAKDYVKSCKEKAWNAFQDPIQEDIKTLDSIIKPLASANEAIKNFYKEIHALINHTLAEILHLTKRIKYTLLALDQHIPDALESWISSKTSIGVQRYHTNLYSSSPKAAINVPVVAAEFSDASKQMNGYQILNKFFDHAF
;
A
#
# COMPACT_ATOMS: atom_id res chain seq x y z
N THR A 1 -10.76 -11.19 40.89
CA THR A 1 -11.67 -10.95 39.76
C THR A 1 -12.54 -12.21 39.60
N GLU A 2 -13.83 -12.03 39.77
CA GLU A 2 -14.80 -13.11 39.62
C GLU A 2 -15.15 -13.23 38.13
N HIS A 3 -15.07 -14.45 37.58
CA HIS A 3 -15.53 -14.74 36.22
C HIS A 3 -17.05 -14.84 36.24
N ARG A 4 -17.73 -13.71 35.96
CA ARG A 4 -19.19 -13.66 35.86
C ARG A 4 -19.58 -13.29 34.42
N PRO A 5 -20.67 -13.83 33.89
CA PRO A 5 -21.22 -13.39 32.62
C PRO A 5 -21.64 -11.92 32.73
N GLY A 6 -21.37 -11.13 31.69
CA GLY A 6 -21.71 -9.71 31.63
C GLY A 6 -22.24 -9.33 30.25
N LEU A 7 -23.25 -8.47 30.23
CA LEU A 7 -23.75 -7.83 29.00
C LEU A 7 -23.26 -6.38 28.96
N PHE A 8 -22.53 -6.04 27.92
CA PHE A 8 -22.06 -4.67 27.68
C PHE A 8 -22.90 -4.05 26.57
N HIS A 9 -23.65 -3.01 26.91
CA HIS A 9 -24.43 -2.25 25.93
C HIS A 9 -23.72 -0.94 25.61
N VAL A 10 -23.18 -0.82 24.39
CA VAL A 10 -22.53 0.39 23.90
C VAL A 10 -23.54 1.13 23.03
N THR A 11 -24.00 2.29 23.48
CA THR A 11 -25.02 3.09 22.80
C THR A 11 -24.44 4.10 21.84
N GLU A 12 -23.19 4.51 22.05
CA GLU A 12 -22.53 5.53 21.27
C GLU A 12 -21.00 5.32 21.29
N VAL A 13 -20.35 5.59 20.15
CA VAL A 13 -18.91 5.49 20.00
C VAL A 13 -18.32 6.82 19.56
N THR A 14 -17.08 7.09 20.00
CA THR A 14 -16.31 8.23 19.56
C THR A 14 -15.51 7.87 18.30
N GLN A 15 -15.34 8.84 17.42
CA GLN A 15 -14.47 8.75 16.26
C GLN A 15 -13.58 9.99 16.21
N PRO A 16 -12.47 10.01 16.98
CA PRO A 16 -11.60 11.20 17.09
C PRO A 16 -10.96 11.63 15.78
N GLN A 17 -10.83 10.70 14.83
CA GLN A 17 -10.31 10.96 13.49
C GLN A 17 -11.30 10.47 12.44
N GLY A 18 -11.33 11.14 11.28
CA GLY A 18 -12.10 10.69 10.14
C GLY A 18 -11.52 9.42 9.51
N HIS A 19 -12.21 8.93 8.48
CA HIS A 19 -11.75 7.78 7.69
C HIS A 19 -10.34 8.01 7.09
N SER A 20 -9.99 9.26 6.79
CA SER A 20 -8.69 9.68 6.27
C SER A 20 -8.16 10.88 7.03
N THR A 21 -6.89 11.19 6.86
CA THR A 21 -6.24 12.39 7.41
C THR A 21 -6.79 13.71 6.83
N SER A 22 -7.76 13.65 5.92
CA SER A 22 -8.35 14.80 5.25
C SER A 22 -9.34 15.62 6.10
N GLY A 23 -9.60 15.25 7.37
CA GLY A 23 -10.56 15.94 8.24
C GLY A 23 -11.99 15.91 7.70
N SER A 24 -12.36 14.90 6.91
CA SER A 24 -13.64 14.83 6.22
C SER A 24 -14.85 14.86 7.16
N HIS A 25 -14.74 14.28 8.36
CA HIS A 25 -15.80 14.29 9.35
C HIS A 25 -16.06 15.66 9.97
N GLU A 26 -15.07 16.54 10.01
CA GLU A 26 -15.21 17.91 10.50
C GLU A 26 -16.13 18.77 9.61
N ARG A 27 -16.40 18.33 8.39
CA ARG A 27 -17.27 19.03 7.44
C ARG A 27 -18.76 18.85 7.73
N TYR A 28 -19.14 17.77 8.40
CA TYR A 28 -20.55 17.43 8.65
C TYR A 28 -20.91 17.31 10.14
N LYS A 29 -19.93 17.18 11.03
CA LYS A 29 -20.16 17.17 12.48
C LYS A 29 -20.16 18.59 13.03
N SER A 30 -21.03 18.85 14.02
CA SER A 30 -21.02 20.12 14.74
C SER A 30 -19.78 20.26 15.62
N LYS A 31 -19.42 21.49 15.99
CA LYS A 31 -18.30 21.75 16.88
C LYS A 31 -18.49 21.09 18.25
N GLU A 32 -19.71 21.11 18.76
CA GLU A 32 -20.09 20.46 20.04
C GLU A 32 -19.90 18.95 19.95
N ARG A 33 -20.27 18.33 18.83
CA ARG A 33 -20.03 16.91 18.59
C ARG A 33 -18.54 16.57 18.53
N LEU A 34 -17.75 17.35 17.83
CA LEU A 34 -16.31 17.16 17.75
C LEU A 34 -15.62 17.33 19.12
N GLN A 35 -16.10 18.28 19.94
CA GLN A 35 -15.59 18.46 21.28
C GLN A 35 -15.99 17.27 22.18
N TRP A 36 -17.23 16.84 22.12
CA TRP A 36 -17.72 15.67 22.85
C TRP A 36 -16.88 14.41 22.51
N GLU A 37 -16.57 14.19 21.25
CA GLU A 37 -15.74 13.04 20.82
C GLU A 37 -14.29 13.10 21.37
N LYS A 38 -13.72 14.30 21.53
CA LYS A 38 -12.43 14.48 22.18
C LYS A 38 -12.51 14.21 23.69
N ASP A 39 -13.54 14.73 24.33
CA ASP A 39 -13.73 14.60 25.78
C ASP A 39 -14.03 13.15 26.18
N PHE A 40 -14.77 12.43 25.35
CA PHE A 40 -15.15 11.04 25.59
C PHE A 40 -14.29 10.03 24.83
N ASP A 41 -13.15 10.45 24.27
CA ASP A 41 -12.17 9.52 23.72
C ASP A 41 -11.81 8.44 24.74
N CYS A 42 -11.87 7.18 24.33
CA CYS A 42 -11.69 6.04 25.24
C CYS A 42 -10.31 6.04 25.92
N ILE A 43 -9.27 6.53 25.27
CA ILE A 43 -7.93 6.64 25.86
C ILE A 43 -7.90 7.72 26.94
N VAL A 44 -8.55 8.87 26.66
CA VAL A 44 -8.66 9.98 27.63
C VAL A 44 -9.46 9.53 28.85
N GLN A 45 -10.60 8.87 28.66
CA GLN A 45 -11.44 8.38 29.75
C GLN A 45 -10.73 7.28 30.56
N PHE A 46 -10.03 6.37 29.90
CA PHE A 46 -9.28 5.31 30.57
C PHE A 46 -8.11 5.87 31.37
N ARG A 47 -7.41 6.90 30.86
CA ARG A 47 -6.39 7.61 31.62
C ARG A 47 -6.97 8.20 32.93
N LYS A 48 -8.10 8.91 32.86
CA LYS A 48 -8.78 9.45 34.04
C LYS A 48 -9.10 8.35 35.05
N TYR A 49 -9.66 7.24 34.58
CA TYR A 49 -10.01 6.10 35.43
C TYR A 49 -8.78 5.51 36.13
N ILE A 50 -7.65 5.36 35.46
CA ILE A 50 -6.40 4.84 36.03
C ILE A 50 -5.93 5.76 37.16
N ILE A 51 -5.95 7.08 36.96
CA ILE A 51 -5.53 8.07 37.94
C ILE A 51 -6.49 8.09 39.14
N GLU A 52 -7.79 8.14 38.90
CA GLU A 52 -8.82 8.14 39.92
C GLU A 52 -8.79 6.90 40.84
N LYS A 53 -8.43 5.74 40.25
CA LYS A 53 -8.27 4.49 41.01
C LYS A 53 -6.91 4.35 41.66
N GLY A 54 -5.98 5.29 41.45
CA GLY A 54 -4.65 5.24 42.01
C GLY A 54 -3.78 4.11 41.47
N TYR A 55 -4.06 3.61 40.26
CA TYR A 55 -3.26 2.56 39.64
C TYR A 55 -1.94 3.10 39.08
N ALA A 56 -1.93 4.34 38.63
CA ALA A 56 -0.75 5.06 38.20
C ALA A 56 -0.95 6.57 38.35
N SER A 57 0.14 7.30 38.55
CA SER A 57 0.17 8.76 38.53
C SER A 57 0.13 9.30 37.08
N ASP A 58 -0.18 10.59 36.97
CA ASP A 58 -0.14 11.30 35.69
C ASP A 58 1.26 11.30 35.06
N ASP A 59 2.30 11.45 35.89
CA ASP A 59 3.71 11.44 35.46
C ASP A 59 4.12 10.07 34.92
N GLU A 60 3.75 8.98 35.60
CA GLU A 60 4.00 7.62 35.07
C GLU A 60 3.33 7.39 33.75
N LEU A 61 2.08 7.85 33.56
CA LEU A 61 1.37 7.72 32.28
C LEU A 61 1.99 8.59 31.18
N ASN A 62 2.52 9.76 31.52
CA ASN A 62 3.27 10.62 30.60
C ASN A 62 4.57 9.94 30.15
N ASP A 63 5.29 9.31 31.05
CA ASP A 63 6.51 8.57 30.75
C ASP A 63 6.22 7.36 29.84
N ILE A 64 5.17 6.60 30.13
CA ILE A 64 4.73 5.49 29.27
C ILE A 64 4.38 6.00 27.86
N GLN A 65 3.65 7.11 27.78
CA GLN A 65 3.28 7.69 26.48
C GLN A 65 4.51 8.16 25.70
N LYS A 66 5.48 8.76 26.36
CA LYS A 66 6.75 9.18 25.76
C LYS A 66 7.52 7.97 25.23
N GLN A 67 7.71 6.94 26.07
CA GLN A 67 8.39 5.71 25.67
C GLN A 67 7.71 5.03 24.48
N ALA A 68 6.37 4.98 24.48
CA ALA A 68 5.61 4.41 23.36
C ALA A 68 5.81 5.21 22.06
N LYS A 69 5.83 6.54 22.12
CA LYS A 69 6.10 7.39 20.94
C LYS A 69 7.52 7.17 20.40
N ASP A 70 8.51 7.11 21.28
CA ASP A 70 9.91 6.90 20.91
C ASP A 70 10.10 5.49 20.31
N TYR A 71 9.44 4.48 20.88
CA TYR A 71 9.42 3.12 20.34
C TYR A 71 8.82 3.06 18.94
N VAL A 72 7.64 3.66 18.73
CA VAL A 72 6.98 3.70 17.41
C VAL A 72 7.85 4.43 16.39
N LYS A 73 8.49 5.53 16.77
CA LYS A 73 9.43 6.25 15.90
C LYS A 73 10.59 5.35 15.48
N SER A 74 11.21 4.66 16.43
CA SER A 74 12.28 3.70 16.15
C SER A 74 11.82 2.56 15.24
N CYS A 75 10.63 2.00 15.47
CA CYS A 75 10.05 0.96 14.61
C CYS A 75 9.83 1.46 13.17
N LYS A 76 9.31 2.68 13.02
CA LYS A 76 9.15 3.32 11.70
C LYS A 76 10.48 3.46 10.97
N GLU A 77 11.51 3.97 11.65
CA GLU A 77 12.86 4.15 11.07
C GLU A 77 13.47 2.82 10.66
N LYS A 78 13.38 1.80 11.53
CA LYS A 78 13.86 0.45 11.21
C LYS A 78 13.15 -0.17 10.00
N ALA A 79 11.82 -0.06 9.95
CA ALA A 79 11.03 -0.58 8.84
C ALA A 79 11.37 0.14 7.53
N TRP A 80 11.53 1.46 7.58
CA TRP A 80 11.91 2.25 6.42
C TRP A 80 13.30 1.88 5.89
N ASN A 81 14.29 1.78 6.78
CA ASN A 81 15.63 1.37 6.41
C ASN A 81 15.65 -0.06 5.83
N ALA A 82 14.95 -1.00 6.47
CA ALA A 82 14.83 -2.38 5.96
C ALA A 82 14.20 -2.44 4.55
N PHE A 83 13.32 -1.49 4.20
CA PHE A 83 12.77 -1.36 2.87
C PHE A 83 13.77 -0.72 1.89
N GLN A 84 14.48 0.34 2.30
CA GLN A 84 15.36 1.10 1.42
C GLN A 84 16.75 0.46 1.23
N ASP A 85 17.32 -0.18 2.25
CA ASP A 85 18.69 -0.70 2.19
C ASP A 85 18.93 -1.66 1.00
N PRO A 86 18.05 -2.65 0.71
CA PRO A 86 18.22 -3.50 -0.46
C PRO A 86 18.18 -2.74 -1.79
N ILE A 87 17.41 -1.67 -1.85
CA ILE A 87 17.28 -0.83 -3.05
C ILE A 87 18.55 0.00 -3.25
N GLN A 88 19.14 0.51 -2.16
CA GLN A 88 20.40 1.23 -2.21
C GLN A 88 21.57 0.32 -2.64
N GLU A 89 21.59 -0.93 -2.21
CA GLU A 89 22.57 -1.91 -2.70
C GLU A 89 22.39 -2.21 -4.20
N ASP A 90 21.16 -2.27 -4.67
CA ASP A 90 20.86 -2.38 -6.10
C ASP A 90 21.38 -1.18 -6.89
N ILE A 91 21.22 0.04 -6.38
CA ILE A 91 21.74 1.26 -7.02
C ILE A 91 23.26 1.22 -7.08
N LYS A 92 23.95 0.85 -5.99
CA LYS A 92 25.43 0.70 -5.99
C LYS A 92 25.90 -0.31 -7.03
N THR A 93 25.18 -1.42 -7.17
CA THR A 93 25.47 -2.43 -8.19
C THR A 93 25.32 -1.84 -9.60
N LEU A 94 24.20 -1.14 -9.85
CA LEU A 94 23.94 -0.47 -11.12
C LEU A 94 24.95 0.62 -11.43
N ASP A 95 25.44 1.36 -10.43
CA ASP A 95 26.45 2.39 -10.61
C ASP A 95 27.73 1.84 -11.26
N SER A 96 28.17 0.68 -10.82
CA SER A 96 29.37 0.04 -11.41
C SER A 96 29.19 -0.34 -12.88
N ILE A 97 27.95 -0.63 -13.30
CA ILE A 97 27.60 -1.05 -14.65
C ILE A 97 27.29 0.16 -15.55
N ILE A 98 26.49 1.10 -15.05
CA ILE A 98 25.91 2.19 -15.87
C ILE A 98 26.86 3.38 -15.99
N LYS A 99 27.67 3.69 -14.97
CA LYS A 99 28.55 4.85 -14.98
C LYS A 99 29.53 4.89 -16.18
N PRO A 100 30.18 3.80 -16.60
CA PRO A 100 30.96 3.78 -17.81
C PRO A 100 30.13 4.10 -19.06
N LEU A 101 28.94 3.55 -19.19
CA LEU A 101 28.04 3.77 -20.32
C LEU A 101 27.54 5.23 -20.36
N ALA A 102 27.20 5.79 -19.21
CA ALA A 102 26.81 7.19 -19.06
C ALA A 102 27.92 8.18 -19.44
N SER A 103 29.17 7.81 -19.26
CA SER A 103 30.31 8.64 -19.68
C SER A 103 30.46 8.70 -21.21
N ALA A 104 29.98 7.67 -21.92
CA ALA A 104 30.09 7.56 -23.37
C ALA A 104 28.85 8.04 -24.13
N ASN A 105 27.68 8.16 -23.46
CA ASN A 105 26.41 8.47 -24.11
C ASN A 105 25.53 9.41 -23.25
N GLU A 106 25.18 10.57 -23.83
CA GLU A 106 24.41 11.61 -23.11
C GLU A 106 22.97 11.16 -22.78
N ALA A 107 22.33 10.35 -23.62
CA ALA A 107 20.99 9.84 -23.33
C ALA A 107 21.02 8.89 -22.11
N ILE A 108 22.02 8.00 -22.03
CA ILE A 108 22.21 7.10 -20.89
C ILE A 108 22.55 7.91 -19.63
N LYS A 109 23.38 8.94 -19.78
CA LYS A 109 23.72 9.85 -18.68
C LYS A 109 22.50 10.54 -18.08
N ASN A 110 21.52 10.91 -18.90
CA ASN A 110 20.29 11.51 -18.40
C ASN A 110 19.47 10.51 -17.56
N PHE A 111 19.29 9.26 -18.01
CA PHE A 111 18.63 8.23 -17.20
C PHE A 111 19.40 7.90 -15.91
N TYR A 112 20.73 7.88 -15.98
CA TYR A 112 21.58 7.69 -14.80
C TYR A 112 21.37 8.80 -13.76
N LYS A 113 21.35 10.07 -14.20
CA LYS A 113 21.03 11.21 -13.33
C LYS A 113 19.60 11.10 -12.76
N GLU A 114 18.65 10.65 -13.56
CA GLU A 114 17.25 10.47 -13.15
C GLU A 114 17.14 9.43 -12.02
N ILE A 115 17.86 8.31 -12.10
CA ILE A 115 17.95 7.32 -11.02
C ILE A 115 18.42 7.98 -9.71
N HIS A 116 19.47 8.78 -9.75
CA HIS A 116 20.04 9.44 -8.57
C HIS A 116 19.23 10.64 -8.06
N ALA A 117 18.32 11.17 -8.86
CA ALA A 117 17.43 12.28 -8.47
C ALA A 117 16.19 11.83 -7.72
N LEU A 118 15.87 10.53 -7.69
CA LEU A 118 14.72 9.99 -6.96
C LEU A 118 14.90 10.19 -5.46
N ILE A 119 13.91 10.77 -4.79
CA ILE A 119 13.97 11.03 -3.34
C ILE A 119 13.73 9.75 -2.54
N ASN A 120 12.74 8.95 -2.97
CA ASN A 120 12.37 7.69 -2.36
C ASN A 120 12.40 6.62 -3.45
N HIS A 121 13.51 5.95 -3.57
CA HIS A 121 13.69 4.94 -4.61
C HIS A 121 12.73 3.77 -4.41
N THR A 122 12.07 3.37 -5.50
CA THR A 122 11.38 2.08 -5.59
C THR A 122 12.08 1.18 -6.59
N LEU A 123 12.05 -0.13 -6.37
CA LEU A 123 12.62 -1.08 -7.32
C LEU A 123 11.97 -0.98 -8.70
N ALA A 124 10.67 -0.67 -8.75
CA ALA A 124 9.93 -0.52 -10.00
C ALA A 124 10.46 0.65 -10.85
N GLU A 125 10.69 1.82 -10.25
CA GLU A 125 11.24 2.99 -10.93
C GLU A 125 12.66 2.75 -11.43
N ILE A 126 13.52 2.18 -10.57
CA ILE A 126 14.89 1.85 -10.95
C ILE A 126 14.92 0.83 -12.09
N LEU A 127 14.12 -0.22 -12.00
CA LEU A 127 14.00 -1.24 -13.05
C LEU A 127 13.47 -0.63 -14.36
N HIS A 128 12.51 0.28 -14.28
CA HIS A 128 11.98 1.00 -15.45
C HIS A 128 13.09 1.83 -16.13
N LEU A 129 13.80 2.66 -15.39
CA LEU A 129 14.88 3.48 -15.92
C LEU A 129 16.04 2.63 -16.48
N THR A 130 16.38 1.53 -15.79
CA THR A 130 17.41 0.59 -16.25
C THR A 130 17.00 -0.11 -17.57
N LYS A 131 15.74 -0.46 -17.73
CA LYS A 131 15.20 -0.98 -19.01
C LYS A 131 15.27 0.08 -20.12
N ARG A 132 15.02 1.35 -19.81
CA ARG A 132 15.18 2.44 -20.81
C ARG A 132 16.63 2.55 -21.27
N ILE A 133 17.60 2.41 -20.36
CA ILE A 133 19.03 2.35 -20.73
C ILE A 133 19.30 1.19 -21.69
N LYS A 134 18.82 -0.02 -21.36
CA LYS A 134 18.93 -1.19 -22.24
C LYS A 134 18.35 -0.93 -23.64
N TYR A 135 17.14 -0.37 -23.73
CA TYR A 135 16.51 -0.07 -25.01
C TYR A 135 17.22 1.04 -25.78
N THR A 136 17.85 1.99 -25.11
CA THR A 136 18.70 3.00 -25.76
C THR A 136 19.93 2.36 -26.37
N LEU A 137 20.61 1.44 -25.68
CA LEU A 137 21.74 0.69 -26.23
C LEU A 137 21.35 -0.10 -27.47
N LEU A 138 20.19 -0.80 -27.43
CA LEU A 138 19.65 -1.53 -28.58
C LEU A 138 19.36 -0.60 -29.77
N ALA A 139 18.76 0.55 -29.55
CA ALA A 139 18.45 1.52 -30.58
C ALA A 139 19.70 2.12 -31.26
N LEU A 140 20.83 2.12 -30.54
CA LEU A 140 22.12 2.58 -31.02
C LEU A 140 23.01 1.45 -31.58
N ASP A 141 22.47 0.25 -31.71
CA ASP A 141 23.21 -0.97 -32.11
C ASP A 141 24.46 -1.21 -31.24
N GLN A 142 24.38 -0.87 -29.96
CA GLN A 142 25.46 -1.03 -28.99
C GLN A 142 25.26 -2.31 -28.17
N HIS A 143 26.40 -2.91 -27.79
CA HIS A 143 26.41 -4.09 -26.92
C HIS A 143 25.81 -3.79 -25.55
N ILE A 144 24.90 -4.65 -25.10
CA ILE A 144 24.33 -4.60 -23.75
C ILE A 144 25.27 -5.40 -22.83
N PRO A 145 25.80 -4.81 -21.75
CA PRO A 145 26.61 -5.56 -20.80
C PRO A 145 25.82 -6.73 -20.17
N ASP A 146 26.43 -7.91 -20.12
CA ASP A 146 25.81 -9.11 -19.53
C ASP A 146 25.37 -8.88 -18.08
N ALA A 147 26.14 -8.09 -17.32
CA ALA A 147 25.80 -7.71 -15.96
C ALA A 147 24.50 -6.90 -15.89
N LEU A 148 24.24 -6.00 -16.87
CA LEU A 148 22.99 -5.22 -16.95
C LEU A 148 21.80 -6.13 -17.27
N GLU A 149 21.97 -7.02 -18.24
CA GLU A 149 20.93 -7.97 -18.63
C GLU A 149 20.58 -8.92 -17.49
N SER A 150 21.58 -9.46 -16.80
CA SER A 150 21.43 -10.35 -15.64
C SER A 150 20.70 -9.65 -14.50
N TRP A 151 21.05 -8.39 -14.20
CA TRP A 151 20.38 -7.61 -13.17
C TRP A 151 18.89 -7.38 -13.52
N ILE A 152 18.58 -6.94 -14.75
CA ILE A 152 17.21 -6.73 -15.23
C ILE A 152 16.39 -8.01 -15.15
N SER A 153 16.96 -9.13 -15.60
CA SER A 153 16.30 -10.45 -15.59
C SER A 153 15.99 -10.88 -14.16
N SER A 154 16.97 -10.80 -13.26
CA SER A 154 16.80 -11.14 -11.84
C SER A 154 15.70 -10.31 -11.18
N LYS A 155 15.71 -8.98 -11.34
CA LYS A 155 14.70 -8.11 -10.72
C LYS A 155 13.31 -8.28 -11.35
N THR A 156 13.24 -8.56 -12.63
CA THR A 156 11.96 -8.91 -13.30
C THR A 156 11.39 -10.21 -12.74
N SER A 157 12.23 -11.25 -12.55
CA SER A 157 11.81 -12.53 -11.97
C SER A 157 11.28 -12.36 -10.55
N ILE A 158 11.99 -11.58 -9.71
CA ILE A 158 11.53 -11.24 -8.35
C ILE A 158 10.17 -10.53 -8.40
N GLY A 159 9.97 -9.61 -9.34
CA GLY A 159 8.70 -8.90 -9.52
C GLY A 159 7.56 -9.86 -9.88
N VAL A 160 7.80 -10.80 -10.80
CA VAL A 160 6.83 -11.84 -11.16
C VAL A 160 6.47 -12.70 -9.97
N GLN A 161 7.45 -13.17 -9.21
CA GLN A 161 7.21 -13.99 -8.02
C GLN A 161 6.40 -13.25 -6.95
N ARG A 162 6.65 -11.96 -6.74
CA ARG A 162 5.97 -11.17 -5.71
C ARG A 162 4.55 -10.76 -6.08
N TYR A 163 4.30 -10.44 -7.34
CA TYR A 163 3.08 -9.74 -7.75
C TYR A 163 2.20 -10.55 -8.71
N HIS A 164 2.73 -11.58 -9.37
CA HIS A 164 2.00 -12.36 -10.37
C HIS A 164 1.60 -13.76 -9.92
N THR A 165 1.94 -14.19 -8.72
CA THR A 165 1.67 -15.54 -8.22
C THR A 165 0.19 -15.91 -8.20
N ASN A 166 -0.70 -14.93 -8.06
CA ASN A 166 -2.14 -15.13 -8.01
C ASN A 166 -2.90 -14.59 -9.23
N LEU A 167 -2.20 -14.00 -10.21
CA LEU A 167 -2.85 -13.46 -11.42
C LEU A 167 -3.29 -14.52 -12.40
N TYR A 168 -2.58 -15.65 -12.40
CA TYR A 168 -2.85 -16.76 -13.32
C TYR A 168 -3.23 -17.98 -12.50
N SER A 169 -4.52 -18.06 -12.14
CA SER A 169 -5.03 -19.24 -11.44
C SER A 169 -5.05 -20.43 -12.41
N SER A 170 -4.47 -21.56 -11.99
CA SER A 170 -4.61 -22.86 -12.69
C SER A 170 -5.83 -23.65 -12.22
N SER A 171 -6.63 -23.11 -11.32
CA SER A 171 -7.84 -23.73 -10.80
C SER A 171 -8.88 -23.92 -11.92
N PRO A 172 -9.68 -25.00 -11.89
CA PRO A 172 -10.85 -25.14 -12.78
C PRO A 172 -11.84 -23.97 -12.69
N LYS A 173 -11.82 -23.24 -11.57
CA LYS A 173 -12.63 -22.03 -11.32
C LYS A 173 -11.94 -20.73 -11.75
N ALA A 174 -10.79 -20.79 -12.42
CA ALA A 174 -10.11 -19.60 -12.94
C ALA A 174 -11.02 -18.85 -13.91
N ALA A 175 -10.92 -17.53 -13.94
CA ALA A 175 -11.75 -16.68 -14.80
C ALA A 175 -11.66 -17.06 -16.30
N ILE A 176 -10.49 -17.53 -16.76
CA ILE A 176 -10.30 -17.98 -18.15
C ILE A 176 -11.05 -19.27 -18.48
N ASN A 177 -11.43 -20.04 -17.47
CA ASN A 177 -12.15 -21.31 -17.62
C ASN A 177 -13.67 -21.14 -17.46
N VAL A 178 -14.15 -19.92 -17.19
CA VAL A 178 -15.58 -19.64 -17.11
C VAL A 178 -16.20 -19.82 -18.50
N PRO A 179 -17.17 -20.74 -18.66
CA PRO A 179 -17.81 -20.93 -19.95
C PRO A 179 -18.57 -19.68 -20.37
N VAL A 180 -18.49 -19.34 -21.65
CA VAL A 180 -19.28 -18.25 -22.20
C VAL A 180 -20.74 -18.71 -22.22
N VAL A 181 -21.58 -18.02 -21.46
CA VAL A 181 -23.04 -18.20 -21.56
C VAL A 181 -23.55 -17.21 -22.60
N ALA A 182 -23.96 -17.73 -23.74
CA ALA A 182 -24.54 -16.90 -24.80
C ALA A 182 -25.90 -16.35 -24.38
N ALA A 183 -26.17 -15.10 -24.69
CA ALA A 183 -27.48 -14.52 -24.47
C ALA A 183 -28.49 -15.15 -25.44
N GLU A 184 -29.64 -15.60 -24.92
CA GLU A 184 -30.74 -16.11 -25.70
C GLU A 184 -31.84 -15.04 -25.80
N PHE A 185 -32.27 -14.77 -27.02
CA PHE A 185 -33.32 -13.80 -27.30
C PHE A 185 -34.46 -14.47 -28.05
N SER A 186 -35.66 -14.05 -27.76
CA SER A 186 -36.86 -14.43 -28.50
C SER A 186 -37.61 -13.16 -28.96
N ASP A 187 -38.56 -13.32 -29.84
CA ASP A 187 -39.43 -12.21 -30.31
C ASP A 187 -40.21 -11.55 -29.15
N ALA A 188 -40.39 -12.27 -28.04
CA ALA A 188 -41.00 -11.77 -26.82
C ALA A 188 -40.02 -11.06 -25.87
N SER A 189 -38.73 -11.02 -26.18
CA SER A 189 -37.71 -10.38 -25.35
C SER A 189 -37.93 -8.86 -25.30
N LYS A 190 -38.08 -8.31 -24.11
CA LYS A 190 -38.31 -6.87 -23.90
C LYS A 190 -37.00 -6.11 -23.96
N GLN A 191 -37.00 -4.93 -24.58
CA GLN A 191 -35.92 -3.99 -24.44
C GLN A 191 -35.85 -3.48 -23.00
N MET A 192 -34.64 -3.54 -22.40
CA MET A 192 -34.39 -3.14 -21.01
C MET A 192 -33.09 -2.34 -20.93
N ASN A 193 -33.02 -1.46 -19.93
CA ASN A 193 -31.76 -0.80 -19.59
C ASN A 193 -30.77 -1.81 -18.96
N GLY A 194 -29.46 -1.61 -19.16
CA GLY A 194 -28.43 -2.52 -18.67
C GLY A 194 -28.51 -2.80 -17.17
N TYR A 195 -28.84 -1.81 -16.33
CA TYR A 195 -29.02 -2.00 -14.89
C TYR A 195 -30.18 -2.95 -14.56
N GLN A 196 -31.26 -2.95 -15.35
CA GLN A 196 -32.39 -3.84 -15.14
C GLN A 196 -32.02 -5.30 -15.49
N ILE A 197 -31.18 -5.49 -16.49
CA ILE A 197 -30.63 -6.81 -16.84
C ILE A 197 -29.76 -7.33 -15.70
N LEU A 198 -28.87 -6.49 -15.17
CA LEU A 198 -28.00 -6.84 -14.05
C LEU A 198 -28.81 -7.20 -12.80
N ASN A 199 -29.81 -6.38 -12.43
CA ASN A 199 -30.65 -6.67 -11.27
C ASN A 199 -31.35 -8.02 -11.41
N LYS A 200 -31.97 -8.28 -12.57
CA LYS A 200 -32.62 -9.57 -12.82
C LYS A 200 -31.66 -10.75 -12.79
N PHE A 201 -30.43 -10.54 -13.28
CA PHE A 201 -29.41 -11.59 -13.22
C PHE A 201 -29.06 -11.91 -11.77
N PHE A 202 -28.82 -10.90 -10.95
CA PHE A 202 -28.49 -11.09 -9.54
C PHE A 202 -29.67 -11.66 -8.74
N ASP A 203 -30.90 -11.21 -8.98
CA ASP A 203 -32.10 -11.75 -8.35
C ASP A 203 -32.34 -13.24 -8.67
N HIS A 204 -31.82 -13.71 -9.80
CA HIS A 204 -31.93 -15.10 -10.21
C HIS A 204 -30.73 -15.97 -9.81
N ALA A 205 -29.56 -15.36 -9.65
CA ALA A 205 -28.32 -16.07 -9.32
C ALA A 205 -28.13 -16.30 -7.81
N PHE A 206 -28.80 -15.53 -6.97
CA PHE A 206 -28.74 -15.58 -5.51
C PHE A 206 -30.12 -15.74 -4.86
#